data_fef91dca308e4a5ecde22eeb44eb0aa9
#
_entry.id   fef91dca308e4a5ecde22eeb44eb0aa9
#
_cell.length_a   1.000
_cell.length_b   1.000
_cell.length_c   1.000
_cell.angle_alpha   90.00
_cell.angle_beta   90.00
_cell.angle_gamma   90.00
#
_symmetry.space_group_name_H-M   'P 1'
#
loop_
_entity.id
_entity.type
_entity.pdbx_description
1 polymer ?
#
loop_
_entity_poly.entity_id
_entity_poly.type
_entity_poly.pdbx_seq_one_letter_code
_entity_poly.pdbx_strand_id
1 'polypeptide(L)'
;INYDVMPNPPISLKALEAFMGHSIKETTVPFDIDRPLTEEELAETVKYCRHDVAETIEVWLRNIAEFNTTMFFVNHFHLGSNSIGKTKAQLAAEILGGNGKGKCFDDEFAFPILDCLRLKKYRFVADWYKNPLNHDYGKAQENIMVAGVPHTFAWGGGHGAIPKYHAHGIFLVIDVTAYYPSLQKQFKIGYRVMDHPENFEFIHDSNIEFKRKGDKKARQPFKIMDNAISGQMKQPQSALYDPMSNNTICINGQLLLLDLVEHLEPYCKLVQNNTDGIIVQLADYDRDFEKIDDVVWEWEQRTGMKMDFDTFMGDIYQKDVNNYFLVDRETGAVKAKGAYVKKLSDLDYDLPIVNRAISEYFAHKTTPEETIMGCGDCLLYTSPSPRDCS
;
A
#
# COMPACT_ATOMS: atom_id res chain seq x y z
N ILE A 1 8.12 -21.44 -19.86
CA ILE A 1 7.48 -20.51 -18.91
C ILE A 1 8.61 -19.70 -18.30
N ASN A 2 8.52 -18.39 -18.35
CA ASN A 2 9.47 -17.50 -17.71
C ASN A 2 8.77 -16.75 -16.57
N TYR A 3 9.37 -16.74 -15.38
CA TYR A 3 8.88 -16.01 -14.23
C TYR A 3 9.99 -15.08 -13.74
N ASP A 4 9.76 -13.78 -13.76
CA ASP A 4 10.72 -12.79 -13.32
C ASP A 4 10.70 -12.68 -11.78
N VAL A 5 11.87 -12.81 -11.17
CA VAL A 5 12.08 -12.74 -9.71
C VAL A 5 12.65 -11.40 -9.25
N MET A 6 12.93 -10.48 -10.21
CA MET A 6 13.50 -9.17 -9.89
C MET A 6 12.57 -8.36 -8.99
N PRO A 7 13.06 -7.80 -7.87
CA PRO A 7 12.26 -6.94 -7.02
C PRO A 7 11.87 -5.63 -7.70
N ASN A 8 10.88 -4.96 -7.16
CA ASN A 8 10.50 -3.61 -7.59
C ASN A 8 10.64 -2.64 -6.40
N PRO A 9 11.55 -1.64 -6.45
CA PRO A 9 12.40 -1.27 -7.60
C PRO A 9 13.47 -2.32 -7.95
N PRO A 10 13.96 -2.33 -9.21
CA PRO A 10 14.99 -3.26 -9.64
C PRO A 10 16.28 -3.11 -8.81
N ILE A 11 16.86 -4.23 -8.42
CA ILE A 11 18.12 -4.29 -7.68
C ILE A 11 18.97 -5.42 -8.25
N SER A 12 20.30 -5.26 -8.29
CA SER A 12 21.19 -6.28 -8.84
C SER A 12 21.21 -7.54 -7.99
N LEU A 13 21.45 -8.70 -8.61
CA LEU A 13 21.57 -9.97 -7.90
C LEU A 13 22.70 -9.93 -6.86
N LYS A 14 23.82 -9.28 -7.18
CA LYS A 14 24.96 -9.13 -6.26
C LYS A 14 24.62 -8.32 -5.02
N ALA A 15 23.82 -7.28 -5.16
CA ALA A 15 23.32 -6.53 -4.02
C ALA A 15 22.37 -7.40 -3.17
N LEU A 16 21.49 -8.18 -3.78
CA LEU A 16 20.64 -9.14 -3.07
C LEU A 16 21.45 -10.21 -2.34
N GLU A 17 22.49 -10.77 -2.93
CA GLU A 17 23.43 -11.69 -2.28
C GLU A 17 23.99 -11.09 -0.99
N ALA A 18 24.45 -9.81 -1.06
CA ALA A 18 24.97 -9.11 0.11
C ALA A 18 23.94 -8.94 1.22
N PHE A 19 22.71 -8.54 0.88
CA PHE A 19 21.60 -8.40 1.87
C PHE A 19 21.15 -9.73 2.46
N MET A 20 21.25 -10.82 1.68
CA MET A 20 20.99 -12.16 2.18
C MET A 20 22.11 -12.70 3.08
N GLY A 21 23.25 -12.00 3.19
CA GLY A 21 24.42 -12.40 3.94
C GLY A 21 25.28 -13.45 3.22
N HIS A 22 25.11 -13.59 1.91
CA HIS A 22 25.88 -14.54 1.10
C HIS A 22 27.20 -13.94 0.65
N SER A 23 28.18 -14.80 0.32
CA SER A 23 29.44 -14.37 -0.26
C SER A 23 29.27 -14.05 -1.73
N ILE A 24 29.45 -12.79 -2.11
CA ILE A 24 29.43 -12.35 -3.49
C ILE A 24 30.57 -13.04 -4.24
N LYS A 25 30.25 -13.66 -5.37
CA LYS A 25 31.22 -14.27 -6.26
C LYS A 25 31.17 -13.56 -7.61
N GLU A 26 32.36 -13.21 -8.08
CA GLU A 26 32.58 -12.62 -9.38
C GLU A 26 33.45 -13.55 -10.24
N THR A 27 33.43 -13.35 -11.55
CA THR A 27 34.31 -14.02 -12.48
C THR A 27 35.44 -13.09 -12.94
N THR A 28 36.61 -13.63 -13.17
CA THR A 28 37.72 -12.90 -13.78
C THR A 28 37.63 -12.89 -15.29
N VAL A 29 36.74 -13.70 -15.85
CA VAL A 29 36.55 -13.83 -17.32
C VAL A 29 35.69 -12.63 -17.79
N PRO A 30 36.22 -11.75 -18.68
CA PRO A 30 35.48 -10.62 -19.20
C PRO A 30 34.25 -11.06 -20.00
N PHE A 31 33.12 -10.33 -19.87
CA PHE A 31 31.87 -10.64 -20.59
C PHE A 31 31.91 -10.28 -22.10
N ASP A 32 32.88 -9.46 -22.52
CA ASP A 32 33.03 -8.95 -23.86
C ASP A 32 34.10 -9.67 -24.67
N ILE A 33 34.52 -10.89 -24.24
CA ILE A 33 35.48 -11.72 -24.98
C ILE A 33 34.89 -12.07 -26.35
N ASP A 34 35.67 -11.77 -27.42
CA ASP A 34 35.32 -12.02 -28.82
C ASP A 34 36.00 -13.29 -29.42
N ARG A 35 36.69 -14.09 -28.59
CA ARG A 35 37.35 -15.34 -28.92
C ARG A 35 36.73 -16.53 -28.16
N PRO A 36 36.98 -17.79 -28.63
CA PRO A 36 36.65 -18.97 -27.84
C PRO A 36 37.34 -18.94 -26.46
N LEU A 37 36.60 -19.34 -25.41
CA LEU A 37 37.12 -19.47 -24.05
C LEU A 37 38.12 -20.63 -23.98
N THR A 38 39.15 -20.50 -23.14
CA THR A 38 39.99 -21.65 -22.76
C THR A 38 39.20 -22.61 -21.87
N GLU A 39 39.73 -23.82 -21.62
CA GLU A 39 39.07 -24.80 -20.74
C GLU A 39 38.93 -24.27 -19.29
N GLU A 40 39.95 -23.54 -18.81
CA GLU A 40 39.93 -22.93 -17.49
C GLU A 40 38.88 -21.81 -17.41
N GLU A 41 38.86 -20.89 -18.38
CA GLU A 41 37.87 -19.81 -18.50
C GLU A 41 36.43 -20.36 -18.59
N LEU A 42 36.24 -21.44 -19.36
CA LEU A 42 34.95 -22.11 -19.47
C LEU A 42 34.52 -22.72 -18.13
N ALA A 43 35.44 -23.39 -17.43
CA ALA A 43 35.17 -23.96 -16.11
C ALA A 43 34.80 -22.89 -15.10
N GLU A 44 35.51 -21.76 -15.08
CA GLU A 44 35.22 -20.60 -14.25
C GLU A 44 33.84 -20.00 -14.56
N THR A 45 33.56 -19.74 -15.83
CA THR A 45 32.28 -19.21 -16.29
C THR A 45 31.10 -20.12 -15.89
N VAL A 46 31.25 -21.45 -16.08
CA VAL A 46 30.23 -22.41 -15.65
C VAL A 46 30.00 -22.37 -14.13
N LYS A 47 31.06 -22.25 -13.34
CA LYS A 47 30.97 -22.14 -11.89
C LYS A 47 30.27 -20.85 -11.47
N TYR A 48 30.60 -19.73 -12.11
CA TYR A 48 29.94 -18.42 -11.90
C TYR A 48 28.45 -18.48 -12.25
N CYS A 49 28.09 -18.96 -13.45
CA CYS A 49 26.69 -19.12 -13.86
C CYS A 49 25.88 -20.03 -12.90
N ARG A 50 26.49 -21.12 -12.42
CA ARG A 50 25.82 -21.99 -11.43
C ARG A 50 25.54 -21.27 -10.11
N HIS A 51 26.47 -20.42 -9.68
CA HIS A 51 26.28 -19.60 -8.48
C HIS A 51 25.12 -18.61 -8.69
N ASP A 52 25.10 -17.85 -9.79
CA ASP A 52 24.03 -16.89 -10.09
C ASP A 52 22.65 -17.57 -10.17
N VAL A 53 22.59 -18.78 -10.74
CA VAL A 53 21.35 -19.58 -10.76
C VAL A 53 20.91 -19.96 -9.33
N ALA A 54 21.86 -20.39 -8.49
CA ALA A 54 21.54 -20.76 -7.10
C ALA A 54 21.01 -19.55 -6.30
N GLU A 55 21.65 -18.39 -6.44
CA GLU A 55 21.21 -17.16 -5.79
C GLU A 55 19.84 -16.68 -6.31
N THR A 56 19.59 -16.79 -7.62
CA THR A 56 18.29 -16.50 -8.21
C THR A 56 17.18 -17.41 -7.64
N ILE A 57 17.48 -18.70 -7.42
CA ILE A 57 16.55 -19.64 -6.78
C ILE A 57 16.30 -19.23 -5.32
N GLU A 58 17.34 -18.79 -4.59
CA GLU A 58 17.16 -18.31 -3.21
C GLU A 58 16.27 -17.09 -3.13
N VAL A 59 16.46 -16.10 -4.01
CA VAL A 59 15.57 -14.92 -4.13
C VAL A 59 14.13 -15.36 -4.42
N TRP A 60 13.93 -16.31 -5.33
CA TRP A 60 12.60 -16.86 -5.61
C TRP A 60 11.97 -17.54 -4.40
N LEU A 61 12.74 -18.34 -3.65
CA LEU A 61 12.26 -19.02 -2.44
C LEU A 61 11.84 -18.03 -1.36
N ARG A 62 12.58 -16.93 -1.16
CA ARG A 62 12.22 -15.85 -0.22
C ARG A 62 10.94 -15.12 -0.63
N ASN A 63 10.66 -15.04 -1.93
CA ASN A 63 9.45 -14.44 -2.51
C ASN A 63 8.40 -15.47 -2.93
N ILE A 64 8.47 -16.71 -2.47
CA ILE A 64 7.61 -17.82 -2.92
C ILE A 64 6.10 -17.51 -2.77
N ALA A 65 5.72 -16.65 -1.81
CA ALA A 65 4.33 -16.24 -1.60
C ALA A 65 3.75 -15.49 -2.82
N GLU A 66 4.57 -14.69 -3.50
CA GLU A 66 4.20 -13.99 -4.74
C GLU A 66 3.92 -14.97 -5.88
N PHE A 67 4.82 -15.95 -6.06
CA PHE A 67 4.64 -17.01 -7.05
C PHE A 67 3.39 -17.86 -6.76
N ASN A 68 3.22 -18.28 -5.52
CA ASN A 68 2.04 -19.06 -5.10
C ASN A 68 0.73 -18.29 -5.33
N THR A 69 0.73 -16.97 -5.13
CA THR A 69 -0.42 -16.11 -5.48
C THR A 69 -0.73 -16.19 -6.96
N THR A 70 0.27 -16.07 -7.83
CA THR A 70 0.09 -16.20 -9.29
C THR A 70 -0.46 -17.56 -9.66
N MET A 71 0.13 -18.64 -9.14
CA MET A 71 -0.29 -20.02 -9.41
C MET A 71 -1.71 -20.29 -8.92
N PHE A 72 -2.08 -19.76 -7.75
CA PHE A 72 -3.46 -19.88 -7.24
C PHE A 72 -4.47 -19.33 -8.26
N PHE A 73 -4.27 -18.09 -8.73
CA PHE A 73 -5.20 -17.45 -9.65
C PHE A 73 -5.20 -18.07 -11.05
N VAL A 74 -4.02 -18.45 -11.58
CA VAL A 74 -3.91 -19.15 -12.87
C VAL A 74 -4.70 -20.46 -12.84
N ASN A 75 -4.60 -21.24 -11.75
CA ASN A 75 -5.32 -22.49 -11.60
C ASN A 75 -6.83 -22.26 -11.36
N HIS A 76 -7.18 -21.31 -10.48
CA HIS A 76 -8.57 -21.04 -10.10
C HIS A 76 -9.42 -20.58 -11.30
N PHE A 77 -8.86 -19.69 -12.12
CA PHE A 77 -9.54 -19.15 -13.31
C PHE A 77 -9.22 -19.91 -14.60
N HIS A 78 -8.55 -21.07 -14.51
CA HIS A 78 -8.20 -21.93 -15.64
C HIS A 78 -7.46 -21.19 -16.76
N LEU A 79 -6.55 -20.29 -16.40
CA LEU A 79 -5.78 -19.50 -17.36
C LEU A 79 -4.66 -20.32 -18.00
N GLY A 80 -4.19 -19.88 -19.16
CA GLY A 80 -3.08 -20.54 -19.87
C GLY A 80 -1.75 -20.41 -19.11
N SER A 81 -0.82 -21.31 -19.36
CA SER A 81 0.51 -21.31 -18.73
C SER A 81 1.31 -20.02 -18.98
N ASN A 82 1.02 -19.30 -20.07
CA ASN A 82 1.63 -17.99 -20.36
C ASN A 82 1.28 -16.93 -19.34
N SER A 83 0.19 -17.11 -18.58
CA SER A 83 -0.25 -16.17 -17.55
C SER A 83 0.63 -16.20 -16.30
N ILE A 84 1.45 -17.24 -16.12
CA ILE A 84 2.40 -17.37 -15.00
C ILE A 84 3.47 -16.27 -15.06
N GLY A 85 3.92 -15.88 -16.26
CA GLY A 85 4.93 -14.82 -16.46
C GLY A 85 4.35 -13.39 -16.45
N LYS A 86 3.06 -13.20 -16.25
CA LYS A 86 2.43 -11.89 -16.22
C LYS A 86 2.64 -11.19 -14.88
N THR A 87 2.77 -9.86 -14.93
CA THR A 87 2.69 -9.04 -13.70
C THR A 87 1.32 -9.18 -13.06
N LYS A 88 1.19 -8.86 -11.76
CA LYS A 88 -0.11 -8.90 -11.05
C LYS A 88 -1.16 -8.03 -11.75
N ALA A 89 -0.73 -6.89 -12.29
CA ALA A 89 -1.57 -5.96 -13.06
C ALA A 89 -2.12 -6.60 -14.35
N GLN A 90 -1.24 -7.25 -15.11
CA GLN A 90 -1.64 -7.95 -16.35
C GLN A 90 -2.51 -9.18 -16.07
N LEU A 91 -2.19 -9.91 -14.98
CA LEU A 91 -2.97 -11.06 -14.54
C LEU A 91 -4.37 -10.63 -14.09
N ALA A 92 -4.48 -9.53 -13.33
CA ALA A 92 -5.75 -8.94 -12.92
C ALA A 92 -6.60 -8.56 -14.15
N ALA A 93 -6.01 -7.88 -15.13
CA ALA A 93 -6.70 -7.49 -16.34
C ALA A 93 -7.21 -8.70 -17.15
N GLU A 94 -6.45 -9.80 -17.19
CA GLU A 94 -6.86 -11.05 -17.84
C GLU A 94 -8.03 -11.72 -17.11
N ILE A 95 -7.94 -11.85 -15.78
CA ILE A 95 -8.99 -12.46 -14.93
C ILE A 95 -10.31 -11.72 -15.08
N LEU A 96 -10.26 -10.39 -15.13
CA LEU A 96 -11.46 -9.56 -15.24
C LEU A 96 -11.97 -9.39 -16.69
N GLY A 97 -11.29 -9.97 -17.67
CA GLY A 97 -11.64 -9.76 -19.08
C GLY A 97 -11.55 -8.28 -19.45
N GLY A 98 -10.42 -7.64 -19.13
CA GLY A 98 -10.21 -6.23 -19.47
C GLY A 98 -10.39 -6.00 -20.97
N ASN A 99 -11.35 -5.14 -21.36
CA ASN A 99 -11.79 -5.01 -22.75
C ASN A 99 -11.17 -3.80 -23.48
N GLY A 100 -10.40 -2.97 -22.79
CA GLY A 100 -9.72 -1.82 -23.36
C GLY A 100 -10.63 -0.67 -23.85
N LYS A 101 -11.94 -0.78 -23.65
CA LYS A 101 -12.92 0.24 -24.13
C LYS A 101 -12.71 1.63 -23.52
N GLY A 102 -12.15 1.71 -22.30
CA GLY A 102 -11.91 2.98 -21.62
C GLY A 102 -11.01 3.95 -22.40
N LYS A 103 -10.18 3.44 -23.32
CA LYS A 103 -9.36 4.27 -24.22
C LYS A 103 -10.17 5.04 -25.27
N CYS A 104 -11.39 4.60 -25.52
CA CYS A 104 -12.29 5.20 -26.51
C CYS A 104 -13.29 6.20 -25.89
N PHE A 105 -13.32 6.33 -24.56
CA PHE A 105 -14.20 7.25 -23.86
C PHE A 105 -13.52 8.62 -23.70
N ASP A 106 -14.28 9.68 -24.01
CA ASP A 106 -13.88 11.08 -23.80
C ASP A 106 -14.72 11.67 -22.66
N ASP A 107 -14.66 11.01 -21.48
CA ASP A 107 -15.50 11.36 -20.33
C ASP A 107 -14.70 11.44 -19.01
N GLU A 108 -13.39 11.60 -19.09
CA GLU A 108 -12.45 11.54 -17.97
C GLU A 108 -12.88 12.33 -16.74
N PHE A 109 -13.40 13.54 -16.94
CA PHE A 109 -13.87 14.44 -15.88
C PHE A 109 -15.40 14.41 -15.67
N ALA A 110 -16.13 13.51 -16.33
CA ALA A 110 -17.57 13.36 -16.17
C ALA A 110 -17.96 12.40 -15.03
N PHE A 111 -17.13 12.33 -13.99
CA PHE A 111 -17.34 11.45 -12.83
C PHE A 111 -18.56 11.93 -12.00
N PRO A 112 -19.38 11.01 -11.48
CA PRO A 112 -20.48 11.34 -10.58
C PRO A 112 -19.97 11.60 -9.16
N ILE A 113 -20.66 12.47 -8.43
CA ILE A 113 -20.60 12.51 -6.96
C ILE A 113 -21.68 11.58 -6.43
N LEU A 114 -21.35 10.72 -5.48
CA LEU A 114 -22.27 9.71 -4.96
C LEU A 114 -23.40 10.33 -4.14
N ASP A 115 -24.63 9.84 -4.34
CA ASP A 115 -25.84 10.36 -3.70
C ASP A 115 -25.85 10.12 -2.18
N CYS A 116 -25.04 9.18 -1.69
CA CYS A 116 -24.86 8.91 -0.26
C CYS A 116 -24.05 9.98 0.48
N LEU A 117 -23.40 10.93 -0.22
CA LEU A 117 -22.60 11.99 0.38
C LEU A 117 -23.49 13.04 1.07
N ARG A 118 -23.19 13.40 2.33
CA ARG A 118 -23.95 14.35 3.16
C ARG A 118 -23.13 15.56 3.62
N LEU A 119 -22.08 15.92 2.91
CA LEU A 119 -21.26 17.10 3.17
C LEU A 119 -22.12 18.40 3.17
N LYS A 120 -21.95 19.23 4.20
CA LYS A 120 -22.54 20.56 4.34
C LYS A 120 -21.45 21.63 4.48
N LYS A 121 -20.72 21.62 5.59
CA LYS A 121 -19.66 22.58 5.94
C LYS A 121 -18.53 22.59 4.90
N TYR A 122 -18.09 21.41 4.48
CA TYR A 122 -16.99 21.24 3.52
C TYR A 122 -17.44 20.93 2.10
N ARG A 123 -18.68 21.23 1.74
CA ARG A 123 -19.23 20.97 0.41
C ARG A 123 -18.44 21.65 -0.71
N PHE A 124 -17.85 22.81 -0.44
CA PHE A 124 -17.02 23.54 -1.42
C PHE A 124 -15.85 22.71 -1.96
N VAL A 125 -15.37 21.70 -1.21
CA VAL A 125 -14.34 20.76 -1.69
C VAL A 125 -14.87 19.93 -2.86
N ALA A 126 -16.12 19.44 -2.78
CA ALA A 126 -16.76 18.71 -3.86
C ALA A 126 -17.05 19.63 -5.06
N ASP A 127 -17.49 20.87 -4.80
CA ASP A 127 -17.82 21.84 -5.85
C ASP A 127 -16.59 22.26 -6.65
N TRP A 128 -15.41 22.29 -6.01
CA TRP A 128 -14.15 22.55 -6.70
C TRP A 128 -13.84 21.51 -7.78
N TYR A 129 -14.06 20.22 -7.52
CA TYR A 129 -13.86 19.14 -8.50
C TYR A 129 -14.84 19.19 -9.67
N LYS A 130 -16.05 19.73 -9.47
CA LYS A 130 -17.05 19.92 -10.51
C LYS A 130 -16.76 21.09 -11.44
N ASN A 131 -15.89 22.00 -11.03
CA ASN A 131 -15.56 23.19 -11.82
C ASN A 131 -14.60 22.82 -12.97
N PRO A 132 -14.98 22.96 -14.24
CA PRO A 132 -14.12 22.63 -15.39
C PRO A 132 -12.77 23.35 -15.40
N LEU A 133 -12.66 24.53 -14.77
CA LEU A 133 -11.39 25.26 -14.64
C LEU A 133 -10.35 24.51 -13.80
N ASN A 134 -10.78 23.54 -13.01
CA ASN A 134 -9.92 22.72 -12.18
C ASN A 134 -9.64 21.32 -12.75
N HIS A 135 -10.16 21.01 -13.93
CA HIS A 135 -9.94 19.72 -14.62
C HIS A 135 -8.51 19.63 -15.14
N ASP A 136 -7.57 19.47 -14.23
CA ASP A 136 -6.14 19.39 -14.47
C ASP A 136 -5.51 18.63 -13.30
N TYR A 137 -4.85 17.51 -13.56
CA TYR A 137 -4.22 16.66 -12.55
C TYR A 137 -3.07 17.34 -11.78
N GLY A 138 -2.50 18.41 -12.32
CA GLY A 138 -1.51 19.23 -11.64
C GLY A 138 -2.11 20.16 -10.58
N LYS A 139 -3.43 20.29 -10.51
CA LYS A 139 -4.13 21.17 -9.56
C LYS A 139 -4.54 20.42 -8.29
N ALA A 140 -4.47 21.14 -7.17
CA ALA A 140 -4.94 20.67 -5.87
C ALA A 140 -5.54 21.83 -5.07
N GLN A 141 -6.39 21.50 -4.10
CA GLN A 141 -6.84 22.42 -3.06
C GLN A 141 -5.88 22.24 -1.86
N GLU A 142 -5.02 23.20 -1.65
CA GLU A 142 -4.00 23.16 -0.60
C GLU A 142 -4.42 23.95 0.63
N ASN A 143 -3.94 23.54 1.81
CA ASN A 143 -4.13 24.24 3.08
C ASN A 143 -5.60 24.44 3.46
N ILE A 144 -6.48 23.54 3.06
CA ILE A 144 -7.89 23.55 3.45
C ILE A 144 -8.00 23.11 4.91
N MET A 145 -8.50 24.00 5.78
CA MET A 145 -8.68 23.66 7.20
C MET A 145 -9.94 22.82 7.40
N VAL A 146 -9.76 21.56 7.84
CA VAL A 146 -10.83 20.62 8.18
C VAL A 146 -10.66 20.18 9.62
N ALA A 147 -11.67 20.43 10.45
CA ALA A 147 -11.64 20.12 11.91
C ALA A 147 -10.34 20.59 12.60
N GLY A 148 -9.82 21.77 12.21
CA GLY A 148 -8.58 22.34 12.76
C GLY A 148 -7.27 21.76 12.19
N VAL A 149 -7.33 20.88 11.18
CA VAL A 149 -6.17 20.22 10.56
C VAL A 149 -6.02 20.69 9.12
N PRO A 150 -4.80 21.08 8.67
CA PRO A 150 -4.55 21.45 7.27
C PRO A 150 -4.61 20.22 6.38
N HIS A 151 -5.38 20.32 5.29
CA HIS A 151 -5.57 19.26 4.29
C HIS A 151 -5.18 19.72 2.90
N THR A 152 -4.77 18.75 2.10
CA THR A 152 -4.62 18.88 0.64
C THR A 152 -5.58 17.90 -0.02
N PHE A 153 -6.42 18.38 -0.95
CA PHE A 153 -7.30 17.57 -1.78
C PHE A 153 -6.84 17.65 -3.21
N ALA A 154 -6.41 16.52 -3.77
CA ALA A 154 -5.91 16.39 -5.14
C ALA A 154 -6.67 15.29 -5.90
N TRP A 155 -6.47 15.20 -7.20
CA TRP A 155 -7.14 14.21 -8.06
C TRP A 155 -6.84 12.74 -7.68
N GLY A 156 -5.69 12.49 -7.05
CA GLY A 156 -5.31 11.14 -6.60
C GLY A 156 -5.78 10.76 -5.19
N GLY A 157 -6.27 11.73 -4.39
CA GLY A 157 -6.70 11.52 -3.01
C GLY A 157 -6.56 12.77 -2.15
N GLY A 158 -7.17 12.73 -0.96
CA GLY A 158 -7.10 13.79 0.03
C GLY A 158 -6.35 13.32 1.29
N HIS A 159 -5.58 14.20 1.90
CA HIS A 159 -4.91 13.90 3.15
C HIS A 159 -4.62 15.17 3.94
N GLY A 160 -4.56 15.01 5.25
CA GLY A 160 -4.21 16.08 6.17
C GLY A 160 -3.69 15.54 7.48
N ALA A 161 -2.82 16.30 8.15
CA ALA A 161 -2.29 15.92 9.45
C ALA A 161 -1.90 17.18 10.24
N ILE A 162 -2.01 17.13 11.56
CA ILE A 162 -1.38 18.13 12.41
C ILE A 162 0.15 17.99 12.25
N PRO A 163 0.86 19.00 11.73
CA PRO A 163 2.28 18.88 11.45
C PRO A 163 3.11 18.84 12.76
N LYS A 164 4.13 17.97 12.82
CA LYS A 164 5.06 17.84 13.96
C LYS A 164 4.33 17.70 15.29
N TYR A 165 3.37 16.78 15.34
CA TYR A 165 2.50 16.56 16.49
C TYR A 165 3.03 15.46 17.40
N HIS A 166 3.14 15.76 18.69
CA HIS A 166 3.41 14.81 19.76
C HIS A 166 2.38 15.02 20.88
N ALA A 167 1.71 13.95 21.27
CA ALA A 167 0.75 13.98 22.36
C ALA A 167 0.62 12.63 23.04
N HIS A 168 0.25 12.66 24.31
CA HIS A 168 -0.20 11.50 25.08
C HIS A 168 -1.71 11.57 25.24
N GLY A 169 -2.40 10.42 25.18
CA GLY A 169 -3.85 10.34 25.34
C GLY A 169 -4.48 9.10 24.73
N ILE A 170 -5.75 9.21 24.45
CA ILE A 170 -6.57 8.14 23.84
C ILE A 170 -6.70 8.44 22.35
N PHE A 171 -6.19 7.56 21.52
CA PHE A 171 -6.27 7.69 20.07
C PHE A 171 -7.11 6.55 19.50
N LEU A 172 -8.02 6.90 18.61
CA LEU A 172 -8.83 5.95 17.87
C LEU A 172 -8.42 6.05 16.39
N VAL A 173 -7.97 4.92 15.83
CA VAL A 173 -7.70 4.77 14.42
C VAL A 173 -8.91 4.14 13.78
N ILE A 174 -9.49 4.79 12.79
CA ILE A 174 -10.71 4.39 12.09
C ILE A 174 -10.35 4.22 10.62
N ASP A 175 -10.21 2.98 10.18
CA ASP A 175 -9.78 2.64 8.81
C ASP A 175 -10.92 1.97 8.04
N VAL A 176 -11.15 2.36 6.77
CA VAL A 176 -12.12 1.68 5.90
C VAL A 176 -11.54 0.36 5.40
N THR A 177 -12.26 -0.72 5.59
CA THR A 177 -11.83 -2.04 5.14
C THR A 177 -11.76 -2.11 3.61
N ALA A 178 -10.55 -2.34 3.06
CA ALA A 178 -10.28 -2.44 1.62
C ALA A 178 -10.95 -1.31 0.80
N TYR A 179 -10.70 -0.05 1.15
CA TYR A 179 -11.50 1.11 0.79
C TYR A 179 -11.83 1.24 -0.70
N TYR A 180 -10.85 1.40 -1.57
CA TYR A 180 -11.10 1.61 -3.00
C TYR A 180 -11.76 0.40 -3.68
N PRO A 181 -11.36 -0.84 -3.42
CA PRO A 181 -12.09 -2.02 -3.88
C PRO A 181 -13.53 -2.08 -3.35
N SER A 182 -13.76 -1.71 -2.09
CA SER A 182 -15.12 -1.66 -1.52
C SER A 182 -16.00 -0.63 -2.21
N LEU A 183 -15.48 0.59 -2.48
CA LEU A 183 -16.15 1.60 -3.29
C LEU A 183 -16.47 1.10 -4.69
N GLN A 184 -15.49 0.48 -5.33
CA GLN A 184 -15.61 -0.04 -6.68
C GLN A 184 -16.72 -1.09 -6.78
N LYS A 185 -16.78 -2.03 -5.84
CA LYS A 185 -17.82 -3.04 -5.78
C LYS A 185 -19.20 -2.44 -5.46
N GLN A 186 -19.28 -1.63 -4.38
CA GLN A 186 -20.54 -1.10 -3.89
C GLN A 186 -21.27 -0.25 -4.93
N PHE A 187 -20.53 0.55 -5.70
CA PHE A 187 -21.09 1.47 -6.69
C PHE A 187 -20.85 1.03 -8.14
N LYS A 188 -20.35 -0.21 -8.34
CA LYS A 188 -20.06 -0.82 -9.65
C LYS A 188 -19.16 0.06 -10.53
N ILE A 189 -18.20 0.72 -9.92
CA ILE A 189 -17.29 1.64 -10.62
C ILE A 189 -16.28 0.82 -11.43
N GLY A 190 -16.10 1.18 -12.72
CA GLY A 190 -15.17 0.52 -13.63
C GLY A 190 -15.67 -0.79 -14.24
N TYR A 191 -16.90 -1.23 -13.94
CA TYR A 191 -17.44 -2.47 -14.51
C TYR A 191 -17.58 -2.38 -16.04
N ARG A 192 -17.72 -1.17 -16.62
CA ARG A 192 -17.80 -0.96 -18.06
C ARG A 192 -16.57 -1.39 -18.87
N VAL A 193 -15.42 -1.54 -18.20
CA VAL A 193 -14.17 -2.02 -18.81
C VAL A 193 -13.81 -3.45 -18.44
N MET A 194 -14.72 -4.18 -17.79
CA MET A 194 -14.60 -5.57 -17.37
C MET A 194 -15.67 -6.42 -18.07
N ASP A 195 -15.26 -7.47 -18.76
CA ASP A 195 -16.20 -8.45 -19.31
C ASP A 195 -16.64 -9.47 -18.24
N HIS A 196 -15.86 -9.61 -17.15
CA HIS A 196 -16.08 -10.52 -16.03
C HIS A 196 -16.02 -9.81 -14.67
N PRO A 197 -16.92 -8.84 -14.37
CA PRO A 197 -16.95 -8.14 -13.10
C PRO A 197 -17.24 -9.06 -11.89
N GLU A 198 -17.90 -10.21 -12.09
CA GLU A 198 -18.13 -11.23 -11.08
C GLU A 198 -16.83 -11.81 -10.51
N ASN A 199 -15.76 -11.87 -11.30
CA ASN A 199 -14.44 -12.30 -10.85
C ASN A 199 -13.82 -11.29 -9.88
N PHE A 200 -14.05 -9.99 -10.11
CA PHE A 200 -13.65 -8.95 -9.16
C PHE A 200 -14.42 -9.10 -7.84
N GLU A 201 -15.73 -9.27 -7.90
CA GLU A 201 -16.57 -9.46 -6.71
C GLU A 201 -16.10 -10.67 -5.90
N PHE A 202 -15.81 -11.79 -6.57
CA PHE A 202 -15.26 -13.00 -5.91
C PHE A 202 -13.92 -12.73 -5.21
N ILE A 203 -12.99 -12.03 -5.88
CA ILE A 203 -11.67 -11.72 -5.31
C ILE A 203 -11.83 -10.83 -4.08
N HIS A 204 -12.64 -9.78 -4.20
CA HIS A 204 -12.88 -8.83 -3.11
C HIS A 204 -13.57 -9.50 -1.92
N ASP A 205 -14.64 -10.25 -2.16
CA ASP A 205 -15.39 -10.95 -1.09
C ASP A 205 -14.53 -11.96 -0.35
N SER A 206 -13.70 -12.70 -1.08
CA SER A 206 -12.74 -13.63 -0.47
C SER A 206 -11.72 -12.90 0.40
N ASN A 207 -11.19 -11.73 -0.06
CA ASN A 207 -10.31 -10.89 0.76
C ASN A 207 -10.97 -10.49 2.08
N ILE A 208 -12.23 -10.03 2.02
CA ILE A 208 -12.99 -9.59 3.22
C ILE A 208 -13.34 -10.78 4.13
N GLU A 209 -13.76 -11.89 3.54
CA GLU A 209 -14.11 -13.11 4.30
C GLU A 209 -12.91 -13.66 5.09
N PHE A 210 -11.75 -13.82 4.44
CA PHE A 210 -10.53 -14.28 5.11
C PHE A 210 -9.99 -13.27 6.13
N LYS A 211 -10.19 -11.95 5.90
CA LYS A 211 -9.91 -10.93 6.93
C LYS A 211 -10.74 -11.17 8.17
N ARG A 212 -12.04 -11.39 8.01
CA ARG A 212 -12.99 -11.65 9.10
C ARG A 212 -12.67 -12.94 9.89
N LYS A 213 -12.19 -13.98 9.18
CA LYS A 213 -11.75 -15.25 9.78
C LYS A 213 -10.38 -15.15 10.46
N GLY A 214 -9.65 -14.05 10.30
CA GLY A 214 -8.27 -13.90 10.79
C GLY A 214 -7.24 -14.78 10.06
N ASP A 215 -7.62 -15.40 8.95
CA ASP A 215 -6.73 -16.27 8.16
C ASP A 215 -5.84 -15.43 7.23
N LYS A 216 -4.73 -14.95 7.78
CA LYS A 216 -3.77 -14.11 7.07
C LYS A 216 -3.15 -14.80 5.86
N LYS A 217 -2.94 -16.14 5.94
CA LYS A 217 -2.30 -16.92 4.88
C LYS A 217 -3.24 -17.10 3.68
N ALA A 218 -4.48 -17.52 3.92
CA ALA A 218 -5.48 -17.64 2.86
C ALA A 218 -5.87 -16.29 2.26
N ARG A 219 -5.86 -15.22 3.05
CA ARG A 219 -6.14 -13.85 2.62
C ARG A 219 -5.10 -13.27 1.66
N GLN A 220 -3.82 -13.61 1.86
CA GLN A 220 -2.70 -12.93 1.19
C GLN A 220 -2.84 -12.84 -0.34
N PRO A 221 -3.16 -13.91 -1.09
CA PRO A 221 -3.37 -13.83 -2.53
C PRO A 221 -4.45 -12.83 -2.93
N PHE A 222 -5.60 -12.88 -2.27
CA PHE A 222 -6.75 -12.03 -2.57
C PHE A 222 -6.46 -10.55 -2.28
N LYS A 223 -5.79 -10.24 -1.17
CA LYS A 223 -5.38 -8.88 -0.82
C LYS A 223 -4.44 -8.28 -1.88
N ILE A 224 -3.47 -9.07 -2.36
CA ILE A 224 -2.53 -8.63 -3.40
C ILE A 224 -3.28 -8.34 -4.71
N MET A 225 -4.17 -9.24 -5.12
CA MET A 225 -4.93 -9.09 -6.36
C MET A 225 -5.92 -7.94 -6.29
N ASP A 226 -6.67 -7.81 -5.21
CA ASP A 226 -7.64 -6.74 -4.96
C ASP A 226 -7.00 -5.34 -5.07
N ASN A 227 -5.81 -5.18 -4.47
CA ASN A 227 -5.04 -3.95 -4.59
C ASN A 227 -4.48 -3.72 -6.02
N ALA A 228 -4.11 -4.79 -6.73
CA ALA A 228 -3.62 -4.67 -8.10
C ALA A 228 -4.72 -4.16 -9.06
N ILE A 229 -5.96 -4.59 -8.88
CA ILE A 229 -7.11 -4.21 -9.71
C ILE A 229 -7.37 -2.70 -9.61
N SER A 230 -7.50 -2.17 -8.40
CA SER A 230 -7.88 -0.77 -8.19
C SER A 230 -6.90 0.24 -8.81
N GLY A 231 -5.61 -0.12 -8.91
CA GLY A 231 -4.58 0.73 -9.52
C GLY A 231 -4.57 0.76 -11.05
N GLN A 232 -5.29 -0.16 -11.73
CA GLN A 232 -5.19 -0.32 -13.18
C GLN A 232 -5.98 0.72 -13.98
N MET A 233 -7.03 1.31 -13.40
CA MET A 233 -7.90 2.26 -14.11
C MET A 233 -7.20 3.56 -14.51
N LYS A 234 -6.10 3.92 -13.84
CA LYS A 234 -5.28 5.09 -14.18
C LYS A 234 -4.13 4.80 -15.16
N GLN A 235 -3.89 3.54 -15.52
CA GLN A 235 -2.73 3.14 -16.34
C GLN A 235 -3.12 3.04 -17.82
N PRO A 236 -2.68 3.95 -18.71
CA PRO A 236 -3.11 3.98 -20.11
C PRO A 236 -2.80 2.70 -20.89
N GLN A 237 -1.77 1.94 -20.48
CA GLN A 237 -1.39 0.68 -21.09
C GLN A 237 -2.25 -0.51 -20.63
N SER A 238 -3.02 -0.36 -19.56
CA SER A 238 -3.88 -1.42 -19.05
C SER A 238 -5.13 -1.62 -19.90
N ALA A 239 -5.58 -2.86 -20.02
CA ALA A 239 -6.89 -3.17 -20.61
C ALA A 239 -8.07 -2.75 -19.70
N LEU A 240 -7.79 -2.45 -18.41
CA LEU A 240 -8.74 -1.89 -17.44
C LEU A 240 -8.66 -0.36 -17.33
N TYR A 241 -7.94 0.31 -18.25
CA TYR A 241 -7.85 1.77 -18.24
C TYR A 241 -9.23 2.42 -18.31
N ASP A 242 -9.53 3.27 -17.33
CA ASP A 242 -10.80 4.00 -17.23
C ASP A 242 -10.61 5.24 -16.33
N PRO A 243 -10.13 6.35 -16.86
CA PRO A 243 -9.80 7.53 -16.06
C PRO A 243 -11.02 8.15 -15.36
N MET A 244 -12.21 8.10 -15.96
CA MET A 244 -13.44 8.56 -15.29
C MET A 244 -13.76 7.74 -14.05
N SER A 245 -13.65 6.40 -14.16
CA SER A 245 -13.85 5.52 -13.00
C SER A 245 -12.76 5.68 -11.94
N ASN A 246 -11.50 5.89 -12.35
CA ASN A 246 -10.43 6.23 -11.41
C ASN A 246 -10.74 7.53 -10.64
N ASN A 247 -11.16 8.59 -11.36
CA ASN A 247 -11.55 9.85 -10.73
C ASN A 247 -12.76 9.67 -9.81
N THR A 248 -13.75 8.86 -10.22
CA THR A 248 -14.92 8.53 -9.39
C THR A 248 -14.48 7.92 -8.04
N ILE A 249 -13.57 6.93 -8.06
CA ILE A 249 -13.05 6.30 -6.84
C ILE A 249 -12.26 7.29 -5.99
N CYS A 250 -11.29 7.98 -6.58
CA CYS A 250 -10.38 8.86 -5.84
C CYS A 250 -11.11 10.06 -5.23
N ILE A 251 -12.04 10.67 -5.98
CA ILE A 251 -12.74 11.86 -5.50
C ILE A 251 -13.82 11.49 -4.49
N ASN A 252 -14.66 10.50 -4.78
CA ASN A 252 -15.69 10.10 -3.81
C ASN A 252 -15.07 9.49 -2.56
N GLY A 253 -13.95 8.75 -2.68
CA GLY A 253 -13.23 8.22 -1.53
C GLY A 253 -12.83 9.33 -0.56
N GLN A 254 -12.13 10.37 -1.01
CA GLN A 254 -11.74 11.47 -0.14
C GLN A 254 -12.95 12.28 0.37
N LEU A 255 -14.01 12.46 -0.43
CA LEU A 255 -15.23 13.17 -0.01
C LEU A 255 -16.02 12.41 1.05
N LEU A 256 -16.08 11.08 1.00
CA LEU A 256 -16.75 10.24 1.99
C LEU A 256 -15.99 10.22 3.33
N LEU A 257 -14.66 10.26 3.32
CA LEU A 257 -13.88 10.44 4.55
C LEU A 257 -14.04 11.87 5.11
N LEU A 258 -14.10 12.86 4.24
CA LEU A 258 -14.36 14.25 4.65
C LEU A 258 -15.77 14.40 5.26
N ASP A 259 -16.76 13.71 4.73
CA ASP A 259 -18.12 13.61 5.28
C ASP A 259 -18.08 12.97 6.68
N LEU A 260 -17.35 11.87 6.85
CA LEU A 260 -17.18 11.25 8.18
C LEU A 260 -16.54 12.22 9.18
N VAL A 261 -15.47 12.91 8.77
CA VAL A 261 -14.79 13.90 9.62
C VAL A 261 -15.71 15.03 10.00
N GLU A 262 -16.55 15.55 9.08
CA GLU A 262 -17.52 16.62 9.37
C GLU A 262 -18.49 16.20 10.46
N HIS A 263 -18.95 14.94 10.45
CA HIS A 263 -19.90 14.42 11.43
C HIS A 263 -19.24 14.04 12.77
N LEU A 264 -17.94 13.70 12.76
CA LEU A 264 -17.18 13.38 13.97
C LEU A 264 -16.60 14.63 14.68
N GLU A 265 -16.48 15.75 13.99
CA GLU A 265 -15.87 17.00 14.51
C GLU A 265 -16.41 17.45 15.88
N PRO A 266 -17.70 17.27 16.24
CA PRO A 266 -18.21 17.65 17.54
C PRO A 266 -17.77 16.75 18.71
N TYR A 267 -17.28 15.52 18.44
CA TYR A 267 -17.09 14.48 19.45
C TYR A 267 -15.62 14.15 19.71
N CYS A 268 -14.73 14.51 18.81
CA CYS A 268 -13.31 14.18 18.92
C CYS A 268 -12.42 15.23 18.24
N LYS A 269 -11.13 15.20 18.55
CA LYS A 269 -10.12 16.01 17.88
C LYS A 269 -9.52 15.22 16.72
N LEU A 270 -9.65 15.72 15.49
CA LEU A 270 -8.94 15.14 14.35
C LEU A 270 -7.42 15.32 14.51
N VAL A 271 -6.66 14.28 14.30
CA VAL A 271 -5.19 14.28 14.31
C VAL A 271 -4.64 14.14 12.91
N GLN A 272 -5.16 13.20 12.15
CA GLN A 272 -4.86 13.07 10.73
C GLN A 272 -6.01 12.40 9.96
N ASN A 273 -6.04 12.69 8.67
CA ASN A 273 -6.84 12.01 7.65
C ASN A 273 -5.89 11.50 6.57
N ASN A 274 -5.91 10.21 6.33
CA ASN A 274 -5.18 9.55 5.25
C ASN A 274 -6.13 9.17 4.12
N THR A 275 -5.63 8.45 3.11
CA THR A 275 -6.41 8.03 1.94
C THR A 275 -7.55 7.04 2.30
N ASP A 276 -7.36 6.24 3.34
CA ASP A 276 -8.21 5.09 3.70
C ASP A 276 -8.70 5.10 5.15
N GLY A 277 -8.36 6.13 5.93
CA GLY A 277 -8.77 6.22 7.32
C GLY A 277 -8.34 7.50 8.00
N ILE A 278 -8.75 7.62 9.26
CA ILE A 278 -8.48 8.79 10.11
C ILE A 278 -7.91 8.36 11.46
N ILE A 279 -7.16 9.27 12.10
CA ILE A 279 -6.79 9.16 13.50
C ILE A 279 -7.42 10.33 14.24
N VAL A 280 -8.17 10.02 15.30
CA VAL A 280 -8.79 11.01 16.18
C VAL A 280 -8.30 10.81 17.60
N GLN A 281 -8.26 11.91 18.37
CA GLN A 281 -7.97 11.89 19.79
C GLN A 281 -9.26 12.14 20.58
N LEU A 282 -9.54 11.28 21.55
CA LEU A 282 -10.66 11.40 22.47
C LEU A 282 -10.21 12.11 23.74
N ALA A 283 -11.14 12.85 24.34
CA ALA A 283 -10.91 13.42 25.66
C ALA A 283 -11.23 12.40 26.76
N ASP A 284 -12.22 11.53 26.53
CA ASP A 284 -12.67 10.50 27.45
C ASP A 284 -13.24 9.33 26.63
N TYR A 285 -12.77 8.10 26.87
CA TYR A 285 -13.18 6.94 26.08
C TYR A 285 -14.65 6.57 26.31
N ASP A 286 -15.05 6.43 27.59
CA ASP A 286 -16.38 5.92 27.95
C ASP A 286 -17.49 6.90 27.51
N ARG A 287 -17.20 8.19 27.54
CA ARG A 287 -18.17 9.24 27.16
C ARG A 287 -18.25 9.42 25.64
N ASP A 288 -17.12 9.35 24.94
CA ASP A 288 -17.01 9.82 23.55
C ASP A 288 -17.14 8.68 22.54
N PHE A 289 -16.73 7.44 22.89
CA PHE A 289 -16.70 6.31 21.98
C PHE A 289 -18.07 5.94 21.42
N GLU A 290 -19.11 5.84 22.27
CA GLU A 290 -20.47 5.50 21.85
C GLU A 290 -20.99 6.44 20.76
N LYS A 291 -20.73 7.75 20.92
CA LYS A 291 -21.16 8.77 19.94
C LYS A 291 -20.39 8.65 18.61
N ILE A 292 -19.10 8.30 18.67
CA ILE A 292 -18.27 8.08 17.49
C ILE A 292 -18.74 6.82 16.76
N ASP A 293 -19.04 5.75 17.49
CA ASP A 293 -19.56 4.49 16.95
C ASP A 293 -20.91 4.68 16.26
N ASP A 294 -21.81 5.45 16.85
CA ASP A 294 -23.11 5.81 16.25
C ASP A 294 -22.93 6.57 14.91
N VAL A 295 -22.02 7.54 14.85
CA VAL A 295 -21.71 8.29 13.62
C VAL A 295 -21.11 7.37 12.58
N VAL A 296 -20.17 6.52 12.96
CA VAL A 296 -19.54 5.55 12.06
C VAL A 296 -20.57 4.53 11.57
N TRP A 297 -21.42 4.01 12.46
CA TRP A 297 -22.49 3.09 12.09
C TRP A 297 -23.45 3.71 11.06
N GLU A 298 -23.89 4.95 11.26
CA GLU A 298 -24.74 5.67 10.28
C GLU A 298 -24.04 5.81 8.93
N TRP A 299 -22.74 6.17 8.95
CA TRP A 299 -21.92 6.28 7.75
C TRP A 299 -21.81 4.93 7.02
N GLU A 300 -21.58 3.83 7.76
CA GLU A 300 -21.54 2.46 7.21
C GLU A 300 -22.87 2.05 6.55
N GLN A 301 -24.01 2.32 7.23
CA GLN A 301 -25.34 1.99 6.68
C GLN A 301 -25.60 2.74 5.38
N ARG A 302 -25.20 3.99 5.31
CA ARG A 302 -25.42 4.88 4.18
C ARG A 302 -24.50 4.58 2.99
N THR A 303 -23.26 4.22 3.25
CA THR A 303 -22.25 3.99 2.23
C THR A 303 -22.12 2.53 1.81
N GLY A 304 -22.59 1.58 2.62
CA GLY A 304 -22.43 0.15 2.40
C GLY A 304 -21.01 -0.37 2.69
N MET A 305 -20.11 0.49 3.18
CA MET A 305 -18.73 0.12 3.52
C MET A 305 -18.61 -0.25 5.00
N LYS A 306 -17.44 -0.78 5.38
CA LYS A 306 -17.16 -1.20 6.76
C LYS A 306 -15.90 -0.55 7.30
N MET A 307 -15.97 -0.14 8.57
CA MET A 307 -14.85 0.45 9.31
C MET A 307 -14.25 -0.55 10.29
N ASP A 308 -12.95 -0.45 10.47
CA ASP A 308 -12.19 -1.12 11.53
C ASP A 308 -11.72 -0.09 12.54
N PHE A 309 -11.76 -0.46 13.83
CA PHE A 309 -11.30 0.39 14.93
C PHE A 309 -10.08 -0.23 15.61
N ASP A 310 -9.01 0.56 15.78
CA ASP A 310 -7.90 0.25 16.66
C ASP A 310 -7.78 1.35 17.72
N THR A 311 -7.82 0.98 19.02
CA THR A 311 -7.66 1.93 20.11
C THR A 311 -6.23 1.88 20.65
N PHE A 312 -5.64 3.04 20.91
CA PHE A 312 -4.32 3.21 21.50
C PHE A 312 -4.39 4.15 22.70
N MET A 313 -4.03 3.65 23.87
CA MET A 313 -3.88 4.46 25.10
C MET A 313 -2.39 4.73 25.31
N GLY A 314 -1.90 5.87 24.80
CA GLY A 314 -0.47 6.12 24.83
C GLY A 314 -0.02 7.35 24.04
N ASP A 315 1.04 7.21 23.27
CA ASP A 315 1.70 8.33 22.60
C ASP A 315 1.61 8.27 21.09
N ILE A 316 1.39 9.43 20.48
CA ILE A 316 1.59 9.63 19.05
C ILE A 316 2.79 10.55 18.81
N TYR A 317 3.69 10.15 17.91
CA TYR A 317 4.79 10.95 17.35
C TYR A 317 4.54 11.08 15.85
N GLN A 318 4.19 12.25 15.39
CA GLN A 318 3.78 12.49 14.00
C GLN A 318 4.56 13.65 13.41
N LYS A 319 5.27 13.42 12.32
CA LYS A 319 5.85 14.47 11.49
C LYS A 319 4.81 15.00 10.50
N ASP A 320 4.17 14.08 9.79
CA ASP A 320 3.12 14.30 8.78
C ASP A 320 2.30 13.01 8.59
N VAL A 321 1.34 13.02 7.65
CA VAL A 321 0.43 11.90 7.38
C VAL A 321 1.12 10.60 6.98
N ASN A 322 2.32 10.66 6.42
CA ASN A 322 3.09 9.51 5.95
C ASN A 322 4.24 9.11 6.90
N ASN A 323 4.47 9.89 7.97
CA ASN A 323 5.54 9.67 8.91
C ASN A 323 5.02 9.84 10.33
N TYR A 324 4.57 8.75 10.93
CA TYR A 324 4.09 8.72 12.31
C TYR A 324 4.38 7.39 13.00
N PHE A 325 4.39 7.44 14.33
CA PHE A 325 4.54 6.31 15.23
C PHE A 325 3.50 6.46 16.36
N LEU A 326 2.59 5.51 16.47
CA LEU A 326 1.56 5.45 17.50
C LEU A 326 1.83 4.21 18.35
N VAL A 327 1.93 4.39 19.64
CA VAL A 327 2.24 3.31 20.60
C VAL A 327 1.23 3.30 21.72
N ASP A 328 0.66 2.14 21.99
CA ASP A 328 -0.14 1.85 23.16
C ASP A 328 0.78 1.52 24.34
N ARG A 329 0.63 2.24 25.46
CA ARG A 329 1.52 2.08 26.62
C ARG A 329 1.10 0.96 27.55
N GLU A 330 -0.11 0.46 27.42
CA GLU A 330 -0.63 -0.65 28.24
C GLU A 330 -0.31 -2.00 27.58
N THR A 331 -0.55 -2.11 26.27
CA THR A 331 -0.40 -3.35 25.51
C THR A 331 0.94 -3.48 24.80
N GLY A 332 1.66 -2.38 24.60
CA GLY A 332 2.86 -2.32 23.77
C GLY A 332 2.57 -2.40 22.26
N ALA A 333 1.29 -2.34 21.85
CA ALA A 333 0.93 -2.37 20.44
C ALA A 333 1.44 -1.11 19.71
N VAL A 334 1.91 -1.30 18.48
CA VAL A 334 2.48 -0.23 17.67
C VAL A 334 1.79 -0.17 16.31
N LYS A 335 1.42 1.05 15.87
CA LYS A 335 1.06 1.36 14.49
C LYS A 335 2.00 2.44 13.97
N ALA A 336 2.78 2.12 12.93
CA ALA A 336 3.79 3.02 12.41
C ALA A 336 3.74 3.10 10.88
N LYS A 337 4.04 4.29 10.35
CA LYS A 337 4.20 4.54 8.92
C LYS A 337 5.38 5.48 8.70
N GLY A 338 6.17 5.20 7.67
CA GLY A 338 7.31 6.03 7.31
C GLY A 338 8.59 5.23 7.10
N ALA A 339 9.51 5.79 6.32
CA ALA A 339 10.73 5.10 5.89
C ALA A 339 11.61 4.62 7.07
N TYR A 340 11.64 5.39 8.16
CA TYR A 340 12.52 5.11 9.31
C TYR A 340 11.88 4.27 10.41
N VAL A 341 10.63 3.86 10.27
CA VAL A 341 9.92 3.03 11.27
C VAL A 341 9.17 1.86 10.64
N LYS A 342 9.22 1.72 9.32
CA LYS A 342 8.64 0.57 8.61
C LYS A 342 9.38 -0.71 9.00
N LYS A 343 8.67 -1.83 9.05
CA LYS A 343 9.31 -3.14 9.12
C LYS A 343 9.94 -3.45 7.77
N LEU A 344 11.24 -3.72 7.77
CA LEU A 344 12.00 -4.10 6.58
C LEU A 344 11.93 -5.61 6.34
N SER A 345 12.05 -6.01 5.08
CA SER A 345 12.20 -7.40 4.64
C SER A 345 13.69 -7.75 4.48
N ASP A 346 14.00 -9.05 4.35
CA ASP A 346 15.36 -9.53 4.13
C ASP A 346 16.00 -9.07 2.81
N LEU A 347 15.18 -8.53 1.90
CA LEU A 347 15.63 -8.01 0.60
C LEU A 347 15.60 -6.47 0.52
N ASP A 348 15.32 -5.78 1.64
CA ASP A 348 15.46 -4.33 1.71
C ASP A 348 16.94 -3.95 1.83
N TYR A 349 17.35 -2.93 1.07
CA TYR A 349 18.73 -2.43 1.04
C TYR A 349 18.97 -1.21 1.96
N ASP A 350 17.99 -0.83 2.76
CA ASP A 350 18.15 0.15 3.85
C ASP A 350 18.92 -0.52 5.03
N LEU A 351 19.51 0.28 5.89
CA LEU A 351 20.12 -0.23 7.13
C LEU A 351 19.03 -0.59 8.16
N PRO A 352 18.67 -1.87 8.35
CA PRO A 352 17.56 -2.25 9.23
C PRO A 352 17.74 -1.79 10.67
N ILE A 353 18.98 -1.64 11.12
CA ILE A 353 19.31 -1.17 12.49
C ILE A 353 18.76 0.25 12.74
N VAL A 354 18.70 1.12 11.72
CA VAL A 354 18.17 2.48 11.86
C VAL A 354 16.69 2.42 12.21
N ASN A 355 15.92 1.63 11.44
CA ASN A 355 14.49 1.47 11.68
C ASN A 355 14.22 0.83 13.05
N ARG A 356 15.04 -0.17 13.43
CA ARG A 356 14.95 -0.83 14.73
C ARG A 356 15.25 0.15 15.86
N ALA A 357 16.36 0.90 15.80
CA ALA A 357 16.76 1.84 16.84
C ALA A 357 15.73 2.94 17.07
N ILE A 358 15.16 3.49 15.98
CA ILE A 358 14.12 4.53 16.07
C ILE A 358 12.82 3.94 16.64
N SER A 359 12.41 2.75 16.21
CA SER A 359 11.21 2.09 16.72
C SER A 359 11.34 1.73 18.21
N GLU A 360 12.49 1.19 18.65
CA GLU A 360 12.77 0.89 20.06
C GLU A 360 12.79 2.17 20.92
N TYR A 361 13.33 3.27 20.39
CA TYR A 361 13.30 4.54 21.09
C TYR A 361 11.87 5.05 21.33
N PHE A 362 11.01 5.03 20.31
CA PHE A 362 9.63 5.47 20.47
C PHE A 362 8.79 4.49 21.32
N ALA A 363 8.97 3.19 21.13
CA ALA A 363 8.20 2.17 21.84
C ALA A 363 8.65 2.03 23.32
N HIS A 364 9.95 1.90 23.55
CA HIS A 364 10.51 1.47 24.86
C HIS A 364 11.42 2.49 25.51
N LYS A 365 11.71 3.63 24.85
CA LYS A 365 12.68 4.65 25.28
C LYS A 365 14.13 4.11 25.36
N THR A 366 14.39 2.97 24.72
CA THR A 366 15.75 2.46 24.55
C THR A 366 16.54 3.41 23.65
N THR A 367 17.72 3.85 24.07
CA THR A 367 18.49 4.79 23.25
C THR A 367 18.98 4.13 21.96
N PRO A 368 19.18 4.90 20.87
CA PRO A 368 19.76 4.34 19.65
C PRO A 368 21.11 3.68 19.87
N GLU A 369 21.96 4.25 20.76
CA GLU A 369 23.24 3.70 21.16
C GLU A 369 23.09 2.31 21.81
N GLU A 370 22.18 2.16 22.77
CA GLU A 370 21.91 0.87 23.42
C GLU A 370 21.43 -0.18 22.42
N THR A 371 20.53 0.21 21.49
CA THR A 371 20.03 -0.70 20.45
C THR A 371 21.14 -1.14 19.49
N ILE A 372 21.97 -0.21 19.03
CA ILE A 372 23.07 -0.48 18.10
C ILE A 372 24.15 -1.32 18.76
N MET A 373 24.61 -0.93 19.95
CA MET A 373 25.67 -1.64 20.67
C MET A 373 25.24 -3.02 21.17
N GLY A 374 23.94 -3.20 21.44
CA GLY A 374 23.37 -4.50 21.80
C GLY A 374 23.08 -5.42 20.61
N CYS A 375 23.23 -4.96 19.36
CA CYS A 375 22.96 -5.74 18.18
C CYS A 375 24.18 -6.61 17.80
N GLY A 376 24.02 -7.94 17.91
CA GLY A 376 25.05 -8.90 17.48
C GLY A 376 24.96 -9.34 16.01
N ASP A 377 23.94 -8.90 15.29
CA ASP A 377 23.71 -9.27 13.88
C ASP A 377 24.31 -8.21 12.94
N CYS A 378 25.42 -8.57 12.29
CA CYS A 378 26.12 -7.66 11.39
C CYS A 378 25.31 -7.28 10.15
N LEU A 379 24.36 -8.10 9.68
CA LEU A 379 23.51 -7.80 8.53
C LEU A 379 22.56 -6.61 8.78
N LEU A 380 22.26 -6.31 10.05
CA LEU A 380 21.39 -5.19 10.39
C LEU A 380 22.07 -3.81 10.29
N TYR A 381 23.42 -3.74 10.43
CA TYR A 381 24.16 -2.48 10.46
C TYR A 381 25.28 -2.35 9.41
N THR A 382 25.41 -3.34 8.50
CA THR A 382 26.30 -3.23 7.35
C THR A 382 25.54 -2.91 6.09
N SER A 383 26.15 -2.16 5.20
CA SER A 383 25.67 -1.91 3.85
C SER A 383 26.64 -2.53 2.85
N PRO A 384 26.17 -3.13 1.74
CA PRO A 384 27.08 -3.59 0.71
C PRO A 384 27.97 -2.45 0.24
N SER A 385 29.27 -2.72 0.09
CA SER A 385 30.15 -1.70 -0.45
C SER A 385 29.83 -1.47 -1.95
N PRO A 386 30.10 -0.28 -2.50
CA PRO A 386 29.96 -0.06 -3.95
C PRO A 386 30.82 -1.00 -4.81
N ARG A 387 31.87 -1.58 -4.23
CA ARG A 387 32.72 -2.60 -4.88
C ARG A 387 32.06 -3.98 -4.89
N ASP A 388 31.13 -4.22 -3.96
CA ASP A 388 30.39 -5.49 -3.86
C ASP A 388 29.14 -5.49 -4.75
N CYS A 389 28.81 -4.33 -5.34
CA CYS A 389 27.63 -4.11 -6.19
C CYS A 389 27.98 -3.84 -7.66
N SER A 390 29.27 -3.89 -8.03
CA SER A 390 29.75 -3.61 -9.40
C SER A 390 29.78 -4.84 -10.28
#